data_9cea46d29ace2b439c75b1fd03d81d08
#
_entry.id   9cea46d29ace2b439c75b1fd03d81d08
#
_cell.length_a   1.000
_cell.length_b   1.000
_cell.length_c   1.000
_cell.angle_alpha   90.00
_cell.angle_beta   90.00
_cell.angle_gamma   90.00
#
_symmetry.space_group_name_H-M   'P 1'
#
loop_
_entity.id
_entity.type
_entity.pdbx_description
1 polymer ?
#
loop_
_entity_poly.entity_id
_entity_poly.type
_entity_poly.pdbx_seq_one_letter_code
_entity_poly.pdbx_strand_id
1 'polypeptide(L)'
;TVKTQKYYVYRYEGKLNGIENAVVLLSYPEKAFGIPKALRAFLSTDVSLSTDEILSYYVCRWPIEIFFRQCKDKLALDSYQIRSVQGIRRFWLLMSLAHFMCVTGTGKSCSFENGYHQICDIIRLEKYHYLFLCAKGCHDFDSFMKSIA
;
A
#
# COMPACT_ATOMS: atom_id res chain seq x y z
N THR A 1 15.60 4.74 11.49
CA THR A 1 16.75 3.87 11.86
C THR A 1 16.38 2.46 11.43
N VAL A 2 16.93 2.02 10.30
CA VAL A 2 16.81 0.62 9.87
C VAL A 2 17.60 -0.19 10.88
N LYS A 3 16.94 -1.06 11.64
CA LYS A 3 17.63 -2.04 12.46
C LYS A 3 18.45 -2.91 11.50
N THR A 4 19.77 -2.86 11.58
CA THR A 4 20.67 -3.66 10.76
C THR A 4 20.52 -5.11 11.18
N GLN A 5 19.59 -5.83 10.56
CA GLN A 5 19.42 -7.25 10.76
C GLN A 5 20.40 -7.96 9.82
N LYS A 6 21.22 -8.86 10.36
CA LYS A 6 22.15 -9.68 9.59
C LYS A 6 21.43 -10.88 9.00
N TYR A 7 21.83 -11.26 7.78
CA TYR A 7 21.30 -12.39 7.04
C TYR A 7 22.45 -13.27 6.54
N TYR A 8 22.25 -14.57 6.58
CA TYR A 8 23.06 -15.52 5.83
C TYR A 8 22.43 -15.70 4.46
N VAL A 9 23.20 -15.49 3.40
CA VAL A 9 22.71 -15.61 2.02
C VAL A 9 23.59 -16.60 1.28
N TYR A 10 22.97 -17.64 0.74
CA TYR A 10 23.62 -18.57 -0.19
C TYR A 10 23.20 -18.20 -1.62
N ARG A 11 24.16 -18.05 -2.51
CA ARG A 11 23.96 -17.75 -3.93
C ARG A 11 24.24 -19.00 -4.76
N TYR A 12 23.26 -19.42 -5.54
CA TYR A 12 23.35 -20.43 -6.57
C TYR A 12 23.23 -19.79 -7.93
N GLU A 13 24.12 -20.12 -8.85
CA GLU A 13 24.02 -19.74 -10.26
C GLU A 13 23.96 -20.99 -11.11
N GLY A 14 23.00 -21.08 -12.00
CA GLY A 14 22.86 -22.23 -12.87
C GLY A 14 21.53 -22.34 -13.54
N LYS A 15 21.32 -23.51 -14.16
CA LYS A 15 20.08 -23.84 -14.86
C LYS A 15 19.00 -24.26 -13.89
N LEU A 16 17.84 -23.66 -14.04
CA LEU A 16 16.60 -24.11 -13.40
C LEU A 16 15.64 -24.66 -14.47
N ASN A 17 14.66 -25.46 -14.05
CA ASN A 17 13.69 -26.02 -14.97
C ASN A 17 13.00 -24.91 -15.77
N GLY A 18 13.24 -24.88 -17.10
CA GLY A 18 12.70 -23.88 -18.01
C GLY A 18 13.46 -22.55 -18.08
N ILE A 19 14.56 -22.38 -17.32
CA ILE A 19 15.40 -21.16 -17.33
C ILE A 19 16.85 -21.58 -17.48
N GLU A 20 17.51 -21.18 -18.57
CA GLU A 20 18.90 -21.58 -18.87
C GLU A 20 19.92 -20.99 -17.89
N ASN A 21 19.76 -19.72 -17.53
CA ASN A 21 20.63 -19.01 -16.60
C ASN A 21 19.81 -18.31 -15.52
N ALA A 22 20.00 -18.67 -14.29
CA ALA A 22 19.31 -18.08 -13.16
C ALA A 22 20.22 -17.95 -11.94
N VAL A 23 19.97 -16.94 -11.15
CA VAL A 23 20.54 -16.78 -9.81
C VAL A 23 19.44 -17.03 -8.78
N VAL A 24 19.69 -17.96 -7.87
CA VAL A 24 18.83 -18.19 -6.72
C VAL A 24 19.58 -17.78 -5.45
N LEU A 25 18.96 -16.87 -4.69
CA LEU A 25 19.45 -16.51 -3.37
C LEU A 25 18.58 -17.18 -2.32
N LEU A 26 19.20 -17.97 -1.44
CA LEU A 26 18.56 -18.53 -0.26
C LEU A 26 19.01 -17.71 0.95
N SER A 27 18.07 -17.07 1.63
CA SER A 27 18.36 -16.14 2.73
C SER A 27 17.70 -16.56 4.02
N TYR A 28 18.49 -16.55 5.10
CA TYR A 28 18.02 -16.72 6.48
C TYR A 28 18.37 -15.50 7.32
N PRO A 29 17.46 -14.99 8.15
CA PRO A 29 17.83 -14.09 9.24
C PRO A 29 18.81 -14.81 10.19
N GLU A 30 19.85 -14.11 10.66
CA GLU A 30 20.84 -14.68 11.58
C GLU A 30 20.18 -15.34 12.80
N LYS A 31 19.18 -14.69 13.38
CA LYS A 31 18.46 -15.18 14.58
C LYS A 31 17.53 -16.36 14.32
N ALA A 32 17.23 -16.67 13.06
CA ALA A 32 16.30 -17.72 12.66
C ALA A 32 16.97 -18.72 11.70
N PHE A 33 18.30 -18.83 11.75
CA PHE A 33 19.04 -19.78 10.93
C PHE A 33 18.61 -21.21 11.23
N GLY A 34 18.32 -22.00 10.18
CA GLY A 34 17.87 -23.38 10.30
C GLY A 34 16.38 -23.57 10.59
N ILE A 35 15.60 -22.49 10.78
CA ILE A 35 14.13 -22.58 10.90
C ILE A 35 13.52 -22.58 9.50
N PRO A 36 12.88 -23.69 9.03
CA PRO A 36 12.42 -23.80 7.63
C PRO A 36 11.48 -22.68 7.20
N LYS A 37 10.58 -22.21 8.10
CA LYS A 37 9.64 -21.11 7.83
C LYS A 37 10.32 -19.75 7.66
N ALA A 38 11.55 -19.58 8.11
CA ALA A 38 12.31 -18.34 8.00
C ALA A 38 13.10 -18.24 6.70
N LEU A 39 13.26 -19.35 5.96
CA LEU A 39 13.91 -19.36 4.66
C LEU A 39 13.15 -18.48 3.67
N ARG A 40 13.88 -17.62 2.97
CA ARG A 40 13.38 -16.86 1.84
C ARG A 40 14.23 -17.18 0.62
N ALA A 41 13.57 -17.46 -0.50
CA ALA A 41 14.21 -17.69 -1.79
C ALA A 41 13.88 -16.52 -2.72
N PHE A 42 14.90 -16.01 -3.40
CA PHE A 42 14.78 -14.96 -4.41
C PHE A 42 15.38 -15.49 -5.71
N LEU A 43 14.72 -15.16 -6.82
CA LEU A 43 15.13 -15.59 -8.15
C LEU A 43 15.41 -14.37 -9.02
N SER A 44 16.53 -14.37 -9.72
CA SER A 44 16.83 -13.44 -10.80
C SER A 44 17.16 -14.21 -12.08
N THR A 45 16.65 -13.75 -13.21
CA THR A 45 17.03 -14.22 -14.54
C THR A 45 18.21 -13.43 -15.12
N ASP A 46 18.55 -12.31 -14.50
CA ASP A 46 19.75 -11.55 -14.81
C ASP A 46 20.88 -12.02 -13.90
N VAL A 47 21.83 -12.75 -14.47
CA VAL A 47 22.99 -13.32 -13.77
C VAL A 47 24.09 -12.29 -13.52
N SER A 48 24.03 -11.14 -14.20
CA SER A 48 25.02 -10.07 -14.03
C SER A 48 24.85 -9.30 -12.71
N LEU A 49 23.65 -9.37 -12.11
CA LEU A 49 23.34 -8.68 -10.86
C LEU A 49 24.08 -9.30 -9.67
N SER A 50 24.65 -8.45 -8.86
CA SER A 50 25.22 -8.85 -7.56
C SER A 50 24.13 -9.28 -6.58
N THR A 51 24.51 -9.99 -5.53
CA THR A 51 23.60 -10.38 -4.45
C THR A 51 22.89 -9.18 -3.81
N ASP A 52 23.62 -8.09 -3.58
CA ASP A 52 23.08 -6.88 -2.96
C ASP A 52 22.08 -6.16 -3.87
N GLU A 53 22.34 -6.12 -5.17
CA GLU A 53 21.41 -5.55 -6.15
C GLU A 53 20.11 -6.36 -6.21
N ILE A 54 20.18 -7.69 -6.30
CA ILE A 54 18.99 -8.54 -6.30
C ILE A 54 18.17 -8.32 -5.03
N LEU A 55 18.80 -8.29 -3.86
CA LEU A 55 18.11 -8.07 -2.60
C LEU A 55 17.51 -6.67 -2.51
N SER A 56 18.19 -5.64 -3.03
CA SER A 56 17.66 -4.26 -3.07
C SER A 56 16.40 -4.16 -3.91
N TYR A 57 16.35 -4.79 -5.09
CA TYR A 57 15.15 -4.85 -5.91
C TYR A 57 13.97 -5.52 -5.19
N TYR A 58 14.23 -6.60 -4.46
CA TYR A 58 13.19 -7.27 -3.67
C TYR A 58 12.69 -6.42 -2.50
N VAL A 59 13.56 -5.65 -1.86
CA VAL A 59 13.13 -4.67 -0.84
C VAL A 59 12.22 -3.61 -1.43
N CYS A 60 12.53 -3.11 -2.63
CA CYS A 60 11.68 -2.15 -3.34
C CYS A 60 10.31 -2.73 -3.76
N ARG A 61 10.18 -4.05 -3.91
CA ARG A 61 8.92 -4.71 -4.25
C ARG A 61 7.92 -4.73 -3.08
N TRP A 62 8.40 -4.84 -1.85
CA TRP A 62 7.55 -4.96 -0.66
C TRP A 62 6.56 -3.80 -0.47
N PRO A 63 6.92 -2.53 -0.70
CA PRO A 63 5.99 -1.41 -0.65
C PRO A 63 4.77 -1.56 -1.58
N ILE A 64 4.93 -2.24 -2.72
CA ILE A 64 3.82 -2.50 -3.65
C ILE A 64 2.75 -3.40 -2.99
N GLU A 65 3.17 -4.46 -2.29
CA GLU A 65 2.25 -5.35 -1.57
C GLU A 65 1.55 -4.63 -0.42
N ILE A 66 2.28 -3.75 0.29
CA ILE A 66 1.70 -2.91 1.35
C ILE A 66 0.66 -1.96 0.77
N PHE A 67 0.96 -1.29 -0.35
CA PHE A 67 0.02 -0.42 -1.05
C PHE A 67 -1.27 -1.14 -1.40
N PHE A 68 -1.19 -2.30 -2.08
CA PHE A 68 -2.38 -3.06 -2.45
C PHE A 68 -3.19 -3.51 -1.24
N ARG A 69 -2.55 -3.96 -0.17
CA ARG A 69 -3.22 -4.34 1.07
C ARG A 69 -3.97 -3.15 1.68
N GLN A 70 -3.31 -2.00 1.83
CA GLN A 70 -3.92 -0.79 2.38
C GLN A 70 -5.10 -0.31 1.52
N CYS A 71 -4.96 -0.36 0.19
CA CYS A 71 -6.03 0.02 -0.73
C CYS A 71 -7.22 -0.93 -0.64
N LYS A 72 -7.02 -2.24 -0.46
CA LYS A 72 -8.10 -3.20 -0.26
C LYS A 72 -8.79 -2.98 1.08
N ASP A 73 -8.03 -2.85 2.15
CA ASP A 73 -8.56 -2.78 3.51
C ASP A 73 -9.32 -1.47 3.79
N LYS A 74 -8.89 -0.34 3.20
CA LYS A 74 -9.39 1.00 3.56
C LYS A 74 -9.97 1.81 2.40
N LEU A 75 -9.58 1.54 1.15
CA LEU A 75 -9.94 2.36 -0.01
C LEU A 75 -10.81 1.60 -1.04
N ALA A 76 -11.41 0.50 -0.63
CA ALA A 76 -12.38 -0.27 -1.42
C ALA A 76 -11.85 -0.79 -2.78
N LEU A 77 -10.55 -1.11 -2.89
CA LEU A 77 -9.94 -1.55 -4.14
C LEU A 77 -10.61 -2.78 -4.75
N ASP A 78 -11.14 -3.69 -3.96
CA ASP A 78 -11.77 -4.94 -4.39
C ASP A 78 -13.30 -4.95 -4.27
N SER A 79 -13.91 -3.85 -3.81
CA SER A 79 -15.36 -3.75 -3.59
C SER A 79 -16.09 -2.87 -4.60
N TYR A 80 -15.39 -2.27 -5.58
CA TYR A 80 -16.04 -1.47 -6.61
C TYR A 80 -16.75 -2.34 -7.68
N GLN A 81 -17.92 -1.87 -8.15
CA GLN A 81 -18.70 -2.56 -9.18
C GLN A 81 -18.71 -1.82 -10.53
N ILE A 82 -17.61 -1.14 -10.86
CA ILE A 82 -17.48 -0.36 -12.09
C ILE A 82 -17.14 -1.29 -13.24
N ARG A 83 -17.95 -1.27 -14.32
CA ARG A 83 -17.77 -2.13 -15.50
C ARG A 83 -17.08 -1.46 -16.69
N SER A 84 -17.07 -0.11 -16.73
CA SER A 84 -16.43 0.61 -17.84
C SER A 84 -14.92 0.74 -17.61
N VAL A 85 -14.14 0.52 -18.66
CA VAL A 85 -12.67 0.67 -18.61
C VAL A 85 -12.26 2.07 -18.16
N GLN A 86 -12.95 3.10 -18.65
CA GLN A 86 -12.69 4.48 -18.27
C GLN A 86 -13.01 4.73 -16.78
N GLY A 87 -14.12 4.16 -16.30
CA GLY A 87 -14.49 4.24 -14.88
C GLY A 87 -13.46 3.58 -13.98
N ILE A 88 -12.97 2.38 -14.36
CA ILE A 88 -11.91 1.67 -13.64
C ILE A 88 -10.64 2.53 -13.57
N ARG A 89 -10.19 3.10 -14.71
CA ARG A 89 -9.01 3.97 -14.74
C ARG A 89 -9.15 5.19 -13.82
N ARG A 90 -10.32 5.85 -13.83
CA ARG A 90 -10.59 7.00 -12.95
C ARG A 90 -10.62 6.58 -11.48
N PHE A 91 -11.23 5.44 -11.16
CA PHE A 91 -11.25 4.90 -9.80
C PHE A 91 -9.83 4.66 -9.28
N TRP A 92 -8.97 4.00 -10.09
CA TRP A 92 -7.58 3.77 -9.71
C TRP A 92 -6.79 5.06 -9.48
N LEU A 93 -7.02 6.08 -10.31
CA LEU A 93 -6.38 7.38 -10.12
C LEU A 93 -6.81 8.04 -8.81
N LEU A 94 -8.12 8.07 -8.52
CA LEU A 94 -8.67 8.63 -7.29
C LEU A 94 -8.20 7.86 -6.05
N MET A 95 -8.18 6.53 -6.12
CA MET A 95 -7.69 5.67 -5.05
C MET A 95 -6.19 5.92 -4.78
N SER A 96 -5.38 6.04 -5.83
CA SER A 96 -3.95 6.34 -5.69
C SER A 96 -3.72 7.72 -5.07
N LEU A 97 -4.53 8.71 -5.45
CA LEU A 97 -4.49 10.05 -4.85
C LEU A 97 -4.90 10.00 -3.38
N ALA A 98 -5.97 9.28 -3.04
CA ALA A 98 -6.40 9.11 -1.65
C ALA A 98 -5.32 8.42 -0.79
N HIS A 99 -4.69 7.36 -1.33
CA HIS A 99 -3.56 6.71 -0.66
C HIS A 99 -2.39 7.68 -0.44
N PHE A 100 -2.03 8.46 -1.47
CA PHE A 100 -0.97 9.47 -1.36
C PHE A 100 -1.29 10.49 -0.26
N MET A 101 -2.52 11.00 -0.21
CA MET A 101 -2.97 11.91 0.85
C MET A 101 -2.85 11.28 2.25
N CYS A 102 -3.20 10.00 2.40
CA CYS A 102 -3.06 9.28 3.67
C CYS A 102 -1.59 9.15 4.10
N VAL A 103 -0.66 8.92 3.15
CA VAL A 103 0.77 8.76 3.46
C VAL A 103 1.46 10.10 3.74
N THR A 104 1.06 11.16 3.04
CA THR A 104 1.64 12.51 3.23
C THR A 104 1.00 13.27 4.39
N GLY A 105 -0.25 12.92 4.76
CA GLY A 105 -0.99 13.57 5.84
C GLY A 105 -1.14 15.07 5.65
N THR A 106 -1.27 15.78 6.76
CA THR A 106 -1.36 17.25 6.79
C THR A 106 0.01 17.93 6.85
N GLY A 107 0.97 17.46 6.05
CA GLY A 107 2.30 18.08 5.91
C GLY A 107 3.42 17.46 6.75
N LYS A 108 3.14 16.41 7.51
CA LYS A 108 4.17 15.60 8.19
C LYS A 108 4.05 14.16 7.72
N SER A 109 5.15 13.55 7.29
CA SER A 109 5.18 12.13 6.97
C SER A 109 4.64 11.32 8.15
N CYS A 110 3.56 10.60 7.94
CA CYS A 110 2.92 9.75 8.95
C CYS A 110 2.73 8.34 8.40
N SER A 111 2.38 7.40 9.28
CA SER A 111 1.96 6.09 8.80
C SER A 111 0.63 6.21 8.03
N PHE A 112 0.42 5.36 7.03
CA PHE A 112 -0.84 5.33 6.27
C PHE A 112 -2.07 5.30 7.19
N GLU A 113 -2.06 4.47 8.24
CA GLU A 113 -3.18 4.33 9.18
C GLU A 113 -3.50 5.64 9.90
N ASN A 114 -2.47 6.32 10.40
CA ASN A 114 -2.65 7.61 11.08
C ASN A 114 -3.18 8.67 10.10
N GLY A 115 -2.63 8.76 8.90
CA GLY A 115 -3.10 9.69 7.88
C GLY A 115 -4.53 9.40 7.42
N TYR A 116 -4.89 8.12 7.27
CA TYR A 116 -6.25 7.71 6.96
C TYR A 116 -7.26 8.22 8.02
N HIS A 117 -6.97 7.99 9.31
CA HIS A 117 -7.84 8.47 10.39
C HIS A 117 -7.93 9.99 10.41
N GLN A 118 -6.82 10.71 10.26
CA GLN A 118 -6.82 12.18 10.18
C GLN A 118 -7.73 12.70 9.04
N ILE A 119 -7.62 12.12 7.85
CA ILE A 119 -8.45 12.52 6.71
C ILE A 119 -9.93 12.19 6.97
N CYS A 120 -10.23 11.01 7.52
CA CYS A 120 -11.60 10.66 7.89
C CYS A 120 -12.21 11.65 8.91
N ASP A 121 -11.42 12.10 9.89
CA ASP A 121 -11.86 13.08 10.88
C ASP A 121 -12.10 14.45 10.25
N ILE A 122 -11.22 14.91 9.35
CA ILE A 122 -11.41 16.15 8.59
C ILE A 122 -12.72 16.09 7.77
N ILE A 123 -12.93 15.02 6.99
CA ILE A 123 -14.14 14.85 6.18
C ILE A 123 -15.39 14.84 7.06
N ARG A 124 -15.32 14.20 8.24
CA ARG A 124 -16.42 14.14 9.19
C ARG A 124 -16.74 15.54 9.75
N LEU A 125 -15.74 16.33 10.12
CA LEU A 125 -15.90 17.68 10.61
C LEU A 125 -16.50 18.61 9.52
N GLU A 126 -15.99 18.52 8.29
CA GLU A 126 -16.54 19.28 7.16
C GLU A 126 -18.01 18.93 6.89
N LYS A 127 -18.36 17.64 6.95
CA LYS A 127 -19.75 17.19 6.84
C LYS A 127 -20.63 17.79 7.94
N TYR A 128 -20.19 17.78 9.19
CA TYR A 128 -20.94 18.36 10.30
C TYR A 128 -21.07 19.88 10.16
N HIS A 129 -20.01 20.56 9.73
CA HIS A 129 -20.04 21.99 9.45
C HIS A 129 -21.04 22.32 8.35
N TYR A 130 -21.03 21.56 7.25
CA TYR A 130 -22.02 21.70 6.18
C TYR A 130 -23.45 21.51 6.68
N LEU A 131 -23.72 20.45 7.43
CA LEU A 131 -25.05 20.19 8.02
C LEU A 131 -25.50 21.34 8.96
N PHE A 132 -24.57 21.84 9.78
CA PHE A 132 -24.86 22.99 10.65
C PHE A 132 -25.23 24.26 9.86
N LEU A 133 -24.51 24.56 8.78
CA LEU A 133 -24.83 25.70 7.90
C LEU A 133 -26.18 25.54 7.23
N CYS A 134 -26.51 24.35 6.74
CA CYS A 134 -27.84 24.07 6.17
C CYS A 134 -28.92 24.23 7.22
N ALA A 135 -28.76 23.69 8.42
CA ALA A 135 -29.74 23.82 9.50
C ALA A 135 -29.95 25.27 9.93
N LYS A 136 -28.87 26.07 9.98
CA LYS A 136 -28.94 27.50 10.34
C LYS A 136 -29.75 28.34 9.31
N GLY A 137 -29.74 27.93 8.04
CA GLY A 137 -30.49 28.59 6.96
C GLY A 137 -31.95 28.14 6.83
N CYS A 138 -32.40 27.14 7.59
CA CYS A 138 -33.70 26.55 7.52
C CYS A 138 -34.58 26.98 8.70
N HIS A 139 -35.89 27.23 8.44
CA HIS A 139 -36.87 27.61 9.49
C HIS A 139 -37.51 26.39 10.16
N ASP A 140 -37.52 25.24 9.49
CA ASP A 140 -38.16 24.01 9.94
C ASP A 140 -37.37 22.77 9.49
N PHE A 141 -37.70 21.60 10.06
CA PHE A 141 -37.04 20.34 9.78
C PHE A 141 -37.23 19.87 8.33
N ASP A 142 -38.39 20.08 7.73
CA ASP A 142 -38.64 19.63 6.36
C ASP A 142 -37.83 20.43 5.34
N SER A 143 -37.70 21.75 5.56
CA SER A 143 -36.81 22.61 4.79
C SER A 143 -35.32 22.18 4.93
N PHE A 144 -34.90 21.82 6.13
CA PHE A 144 -33.57 21.29 6.37
C PHE A 144 -33.36 19.97 5.62
N MET A 145 -34.28 19.01 5.71
CA MET A 145 -34.16 17.73 5.03
C MET A 145 -34.05 17.88 3.51
N LYS A 146 -34.81 18.83 2.92
CA LYS A 146 -34.69 19.14 1.49
C LYS A 146 -33.37 19.77 1.10
N SER A 147 -32.69 20.47 2.00
CA SER A 147 -31.40 21.13 1.72
C SER A 147 -30.21 20.16 1.74
N ILE A 148 -30.38 18.99 2.35
CA ILE A 148 -29.32 17.97 2.48
C ILE A 148 -29.56 16.70 1.64
N ALA A 149 -30.71 16.59 0.95
CA ALA A 149 -31.05 15.51 0.03
C ALA A 149 -30.39 15.71 -1.33
#